data_b3e5cab4ea08ce94209a9b0cd17ef0d4
#
_entry.id   b3e5cab4ea08ce94209a9b0cd17ef0d4
#
_cell.length_a   1.000
_cell.length_b   1.000
_cell.length_c   1.000
_cell.angle_alpha   90.00
_cell.angle_beta   90.00
_cell.angle_gamma   90.00
#
_symmetry.space_group_name_H-M   'P 1'
#
loop_
_entity.id
_entity.type
_entity.pdbx_description
1 polymer ?
#
loop_
_entity_poly.entity_id
_entity_poly.type
_entity_poly.pdbx_seq_one_letter_code
_entity_poly.pdbx_strand_id
1 'polypeptide(L)'
;MSVLQTVQKIVDFGNNPLPEGQVDDILRPEGENPLMERGFVTTSSDILLNWARTGSMWPMTFGLACCAVEMMHAGASRLDLDRFGVVFRPSPRQSDVMIVAGTLVNKMAPALRKVYDQMPDPKWVISMGSCANGGGYYHYSYAVVRGCDRIVPVDIYVPGCPPTAEALVYGILQLQKKIRRATNFGDNKAGLR
;
A
#
# COMPACT_ATOMS: atom_id res chain seq x y z
N MET A 1 -24.20 -0.22 8.37
CA MET A 1 -23.46 1.04 8.47
C MET A 1 -23.76 1.85 7.22
N SER A 2 -24.29 3.08 7.38
CA SER A 2 -24.75 3.89 6.25
C SER A 2 -23.55 4.55 5.55
N VAL A 3 -23.67 4.76 4.24
CA VAL A 3 -22.68 5.45 3.39
C VAL A 3 -22.29 6.81 3.97
N LEU A 4 -23.22 7.49 4.66
CA LEU A 4 -22.98 8.77 5.33
C LEU A 4 -21.97 8.68 6.48
N GLN A 5 -21.95 7.58 7.24
CA GLN A 5 -20.96 7.38 8.31
C GLN A 5 -19.56 7.11 7.79
N THR A 6 -19.46 6.51 6.60
CA THR A 6 -18.16 6.27 5.94
C THR A 6 -17.61 7.57 5.35
N VAL A 7 -18.48 8.41 4.75
CA VAL A 7 -18.09 9.73 4.23
C VAL A 7 -17.66 10.66 5.37
N GLN A 8 -18.39 10.66 6.49
CA GLN A 8 -18.04 11.46 7.67
C GLN A 8 -16.65 11.09 8.22
N LYS A 9 -16.32 9.79 8.30
CA LYS A 9 -14.99 9.34 8.70
C LYS A 9 -13.87 9.79 7.74
N ILE A 10 -14.15 9.88 6.45
CA ILE A 10 -13.18 10.35 5.44
C ILE A 10 -12.95 11.86 5.59
N VAL A 11 -14.01 12.63 5.88
CA VAL A 11 -13.93 14.09 6.10
C VAL A 11 -13.18 14.40 7.41
N ASP A 12 -13.40 13.61 8.46
CA ASP A 12 -12.72 13.77 9.74
C ASP A 12 -11.21 13.48 9.66
N PHE A 13 -10.77 12.63 8.73
CA PHE A 13 -9.34 12.41 8.46
C PHE A 13 -8.65 13.64 7.83
N GLY A 14 -9.39 14.48 7.09
CA GLY A 14 -8.85 15.70 6.47
C GLY A 14 -8.75 16.88 7.45
N ASN A 15 -9.58 16.90 8.51
CA ASN A 15 -9.71 18.03 9.42
C ASN A 15 -9.04 17.83 10.80
N ASN A 16 -8.48 16.65 11.06
CA ASN A 16 -7.76 16.41 12.30
C ASN A 16 -6.25 16.49 12.02
N PRO A 17 -5.58 17.62 12.26
CA PRO A 17 -4.14 17.67 12.21
C PRO A 17 -3.64 16.62 13.23
N LEU A 18 -2.74 15.74 12.77
CA LEU A 18 -2.04 14.84 13.68
C LEU A 18 -1.52 15.70 14.84
N PRO A 19 -1.78 15.34 16.10
CA PRO A 19 -1.28 16.11 17.24
C PRO A 19 0.23 16.28 17.07
N GLU A 20 0.66 17.54 17.02
CA GLU A 20 2.04 17.96 16.71
C GLU A 20 3.09 17.34 17.66
N GLY A 21 2.67 16.70 18.75
CA GLY A 21 3.55 15.98 19.68
C GLY A 21 3.88 14.54 19.29
N GLN A 22 3.13 13.88 18.41
CA GLN A 22 3.37 12.46 18.10
C GLN A 22 4.49 12.20 17.06
N VAL A 23 4.86 13.20 16.28
CA VAL A 23 5.97 13.07 15.32
C VAL A 23 7.30 13.24 16.04
N ASP A 24 7.35 14.09 17.04
CA ASP A 24 8.56 14.34 17.83
C ASP A 24 8.90 13.18 18.78
N ASP A 25 7.89 12.47 19.27
CA ASP A 25 8.09 11.29 20.15
C ASP A 25 8.69 10.08 19.41
N ILE A 26 8.50 10.01 18.09
CA ILE A 26 9.14 8.95 17.26
C ILE A 26 10.62 9.27 17.00
N LEU A 27 10.99 10.55 17.06
CA LEU A 27 12.35 11.04 16.83
C LEU A 27 13.10 11.37 18.12
N ARG A 28 12.43 11.40 19.27
CA ARG A 28 13.10 11.53 20.57
C ARG A 28 13.64 10.17 21.00
N PRO A 29 14.94 10.03 21.17
CA PRO A 29 15.47 8.91 21.90
C PRO A 29 14.98 9.05 23.35
N GLU A 30 14.07 8.18 23.80
CA GLU A 30 13.65 8.11 25.18
C GLU A 30 14.86 7.83 26.08
N GLY A 31 15.19 8.79 26.91
CA GLY A 31 16.25 8.71 27.90
C GLY A 31 17.63 9.06 27.34
N GLU A 32 18.40 9.75 28.15
CA GLU A 32 19.84 9.97 27.93
C GLU A 32 20.54 8.62 27.85
N ASN A 33 20.67 8.10 26.62
CA ASN A 33 21.43 6.88 26.37
C ASN A 33 22.92 7.19 26.53
N PRO A 34 23.60 6.64 27.52
CA PRO A 34 25.03 6.88 27.74
C PRO A 34 25.92 6.47 26.56
N LEU A 35 25.33 5.76 25.57
CA LEU A 35 25.98 5.38 24.32
C LEU A 35 26.00 6.53 23.29
N MET A 36 25.05 7.48 23.36
CA MET A 36 25.05 8.66 22.49
C MET A 36 26.22 9.61 22.78
N GLU A 37 26.59 9.75 24.05
CA GLU A 37 27.78 10.53 24.45
C GLU A 37 29.08 9.94 23.88
N ARG A 38 29.09 8.65 23.51
CA ARG A 38 30.22 7.95 22.90
C ARG A 38 30.17 7.96 21.37
N GLY A 39 29.26 8.70 20.74
CA GLY A 39 29.13 8.80 19.28
C GLY A 39 28.45 7.61 18.61
N PHE A 40 27.71 6.78 19.33
CA PHE A 40 26.93 5.68 18.77
C PHE A 40 25.47 6.13 18.59
N VAL A 41 24.90 5.88 17.40
CA VAL A 41 23.46 6.06 17.15
C VAL A 41 22.75 4.75 17.48
N THR A 42 21.92 4.77 18.53
CA THR A 42 21.05 3.63 18.87
C THR A 42 19.71 3.79 18.21
N THR A 43 19.24 2.76 17.52
CA THR A 43 17.91 2.71 16.93
C THR A 43 17.23 1.39 17.26
N SER A 44 15.89 1.39 17.31
CA SER A 44 15.17 0.14 17.49
C SER A 44 15.26 -0.72 16.23
N SER A 45 15.27 -2.05 16.38
CA SER A 45 15.27 -2.99 15.26
C SER A 45 14.08 -2.81 14.33
N ASP A 46 12.92 -2.40 14.86
CA ASP A 46 11.73 -2.11 14.07
C ASP A 46 11.93 -0.92 13.12
N ILE A 47 12.53 0.15 13.60
CA ILE A 47 12.81 1.34 12.76
C ILE A 47 13.77 0.95 11.62
N LEU A 48 14.80 0.19 11.92
CA LEU A 48 15.77 -0.25 10.91
C LEU A 48 15.13 -1.16 9.85
N LEU A 49 14.34 -2.14 10.27
CA LEU A 49 13.64 -3.05 9.36
C LEU A 49 12.60 -2.30 8.50
N ASN A 50 11.84 -1.39 9.09
CA ASN A 50 10.86 -0.61 8.35
C ASN A 50 11.51 0.38 7.39
N TRP A 51 12.64 0.96 7.77
CA TRP A 51 13.45 1.79 6.86
C TRP A 51 13.94 0.97 5.66
N ALA A 52 14.49 -0.21 5.88
CA ALA A 52 14.95 -1.09 4.81
C ALA A 52 13.80 -1.52 3.87
N ARG A 53 12.64 -1.91 4.43
CA ARG A 53 11.46 -2.29 3.65
C ARG A 53 10.88 -1.14 2.82
N THR A 54 10.87 0.08 3.36
CA THR A 54 10.36 1.25 2.62
C THR A 54 11.33 1.76 1.56
N GLY A 55 12.61 1.51 1.72
CA GLY A 55 13.65 1.88 0.75
C GLY A 55 13.75 0.93 -0.46
N SER A 56 13.16 -0.28 -0.36
CA SER A 56 13.17 -1.28 -1.43
C SER A 56 11.81 -1.99 -1.46
N MET A 57 10.89 -1.47 -2.24
CA MET A 57 9.57 -2.04 -2.46
C MET A 57 9.47 -2.55 -3.91
N TRP A 58 9.14 -3.82 -4.07
CA TRP A 58 9.05 -4.43 -5.39
C TRP A 58 7.59 -4.80 -5.70
N PRO A 59 6.87 -3.91 -6.41
CA PRO A 59 5.48 -4.17 -6.76
C PRO A 59 5.35 -5.23 -7.83
N MET A 60 4.43 -6.16 -7.61
CA MET A 60 3.92 -7.02 -8.65
C MET A 60 2.82 -6.28 -9.42
N THR A 61 2.96 -6.24 -10.74
CA THR A 61 2.01 -5.60 -11.63
C THR A 61 0.89 -6.56 -12.01
N PHE A 62 -0.27 -6.42 -11.37
CA PHE A 62 -1.47 -7.16 -11.75
C PHE A 62 -2.37 -6.25 -12.58
N GLY A 63 -1.94 -6.01 -13.83
CA GLY A 63 -2.62 -5.15 -14.79
C GLY A 63 -3.76 -5.87 -15.49
N LEU A 64 -5.00 -5.41 -15.29
CA LEU A 64 -6.20 -6.04 -15.84
C LEU A 64 -6.89 -5.20 -16.91
N ALA A 65 -6.77 -3.87 -16.86
CA ALA A 65 -7.45 -2.94 -17.74
C ALA A 65 -6.70 -1.60 -17.87
N CYS A 66 -7.42 -0.51 -18.18
CA CYS A 66 -6.86 0.82 -18.41
C CYS A 66 -5.97 1.36 -17.28
N CYS A 67 -6.24 1.02 -16.03
CA CYS A 67 -5.38 1.42 -14.91
C CYS A 67 -3.94 0.89 -15.04
N ALA A 68 -3.75 -0.23 -15.75
CA ALA A 68 -2.42 -0.77 -16.02
C ALA A 68 -1.55 0.19 -16.86
N VAL A 69 -2.15 0.94 -17.76
CA VAL A 69 -1.44 1.94 -18.59
C VAL A 69 -0.93 3.09 -17.73
N GLU A 70 -1.75 3.58 -16.79
CA GLU A 70 -1.32 4.60 -15.84
C GLU A 70 -0.27 4.08 -14.85
N MET A 71 -0.33 2.80 -14.49
CA MET A 71 0.71 2.14 -13.70
C MET A 71 2.04 2.07 -14.47
N MET A 72 2.02 1.77 -15.78
CA MET A 72 3.21 1.82 -16.63
C MET A 72 3.75 3.25 -16.74
N HIS A 73 2.86 4.25 -16.85
CA HIS A 73 3.24 5.66 -16.89
C HIS A 73 3.92 6.10 -15.58
N ALA A 74 3.49 5.58 -14.43
CA ALA A 74 4.15 5.86 -13.15
C ALA A 74 5.60 5.35 -13.11
N GLY A 75 5.90 4.24 -13.78
CA GLY A 75 7.27 3.71 -13.94
C GLY A 75 8.06 4.35 -15.07
N ALA A 76 7.44 5.20 -15.90
CA ALA A 76 8.12 5.88 -17.02
C ALA A 76 9.02 7.01 -16.54
N SER A 77 9.87 7.50 -17.45
CA SER A 77 10.93 8.48 -17.17
C SER A 77 10.46 9.77 -16.50
N ARG A 78 9.21 10.18 -16.73
CA ARG A 78 8.66 11.42 -16.16
C ARG A 78 8.53 11.35 -14.62
N LEU A 79 8.03 10.22 -14.08
CA LEU A 79 7.78 10.05 -12.66
C LEU A 79 8.87 9.22 -11.98
N ASP A 80 9.47 8.30 -12.72
CA ASP A 80 10.64 7.52 -12.32
C ASP A 80 10.53 6.93 -10.91
N LEU A 81 9.67 5.93 -10.76
CA LEU A 81 9.47 5.24 -9.48
C LEU A 81 10.74 4.58 -8.94
N ASP A 82 11.71 4.26 -9.81
CA ASP A 82 12.96 3.62 -9.42
C ASP A 82 13.76 4.46 -8.41
N ARG A 83 13.68 5.79 -8.51
CA ARG A 83 14.32 6.71 -7.54
C ARG A 83 13.77 6.59 -6.11
N PHE A 84 12.55 6.04 -5.97
CA PHE A 84 11.94 5.77 -4.67
C PHE A 84 12.21 4.34 -4.18
N GLY A 85 13.05 3.58 -4.88
CA GLY A 85 13.32 2.18 -4.59
C GLY A 85 12.19 1.24 -4.98
N VAL A 86 11.30 1.68 -5.90
CA VAL A 86 10.12 0.93 -6.34
C VAL A 86 10.37 0.36 -7.73
N VAL A 87 10.70 -0.93 -7.80
CA VAL A 87 11.01 -1.62 -9.05
C VAL A 87 9.96 -2.66 -9.35
N PHE A 88 9.30 -2.55 -10.49
CA PHE A 88 8.27 -3.50 -10.92
C PHE A 88 8.84 -4.90 -11.18
N ARG A 89 8.15 -5.91 -10.66
CA ARG A 89 8.52 -7.31 -10.83
C ARG A 89 7.35 -8.11 -11.44
N PRO A 90 7.64 -9.02 -12.38
CA PRO A 90 6.61 -9.86 -13.00
C PRO A 90 6.23 -11.08 -12.14
N SER A 91 7.11 -11.51 -11.23
CA SER A 91 6.91 -12.72 -10.44
C SER A 91 6.38 -12.40 -9.03
N PRO A 92 5.29 -13.06 -8.57
CA PRO A 92 4.78 -12.85 -7.21
C PRO A 92 5.78 -13.26 -6.13
N ARG A 93 6.65 -14.24 -6.40
CA ARG A 93 7.64 -14.73 -5.43
C ARG A 93 8.78 -13.75 -5.19
N GLN A 94 8.94 -12.76 -6.05
CA GLN A 94 9.97 -11.71 -5.97
C GLN A 94 9.37 -10.33 -5.62
N SER A 95 8.10 -10.29 -5.23
CA SER A 95 7.37 -9.04 -5.02
C SER A 95 6.85 -8.95 -3.60
N ASP A 96 6.89 -7.74 -3.05
CA ASP A 96 6.44 -7.43 -1.69
C ASP A 96 5.07 -6.74 -1.70
N VAL A 97 4.75 -6.05 -2.78
CA VAL A 97 3.50 -5.29 -2.95
C VAL A 97 2.76 -5.80 -4.18
N MET A 98 1.45 -5.99 -4.09
CA MET A 98 0.60 -6.26 -5.24
C MET A 98 -0.19 -5.00 -5.62
N ILE A 99 -0.10 -4.58 -6.88
CA ILE A 99 -0.95 -3.51 -7.40
C ILE A 99 -2.02 -4.13 -8.29
N VAL A 100 -3.27 -4.10 -7.84
CA VAL A 100 -4.42 -4.55 -8.63
C VAL A 100 -4.93 -3.38 -9.46
N ALA A 101 -4.59 -3.35 -10.74
CA ALA A 101 -4.83 -2.23 -11.62
C ALA A 101 -5.86 -2.58 -12.71
N GLY A 102 -7.12 -2.36 -12.42
CA GLY A 102 -8.21 -2.54 -13.39
C GLY A 102 -9.39 -3.35 -12.90
N THR A 103 -10.26 -3.71 -13.85
CA THR A 103 -11.51 -4.43 -13.58
C THR A 103 -11.24 -5.89 -13.26
N LEU A 104 -11.62 -6.34 -12.08
CA LEU A 104 -11.52 -7.73 -11.67
C LEU A 104 -12.80 -8.47 -12.06
N VAL A 105 -12.70 -9.43 -12.97
CA VAL A 105 -13.81 -10.28 -13.36
C VAL A 105 -13.86 -11.57 -12.53
N ASN A 106 -15.04 -12.18 -12.42
CA ASN A 106 -15.24 -13.39 -11.65
C ASN A 106 -14.32 -14.55 -12.07
N LYS A 107 -14.06 -14.67 -13.37
CA LYS A 107 -13.14 -15.70 -13.90
C LYS A 107 -11.68 -15.46 -13.52
N MET A 108 -11.28 -14.20 -13.27
CA MET A 108 -9.91 -13.83 -12.89
C MET A 108 -9.71 -13.83 -11.36
N ALA A 109 -10.78 -13.76 -10.58
CA ALA A 109 -10.70 -13.71 -9.12
C ALA A 109 -9.91 -14.89 -8.51
N PRO A 110 -10.09 -16.16 -8.93
CA PRO A 110 -9.27 -17.27 -8.43
C PRO A 110 -7.79 -17.12 -8.76
N ALA A 111 -7.46 -16.56 -9.94
CA ALA A 111 -6.08 -16.31 -10.35
C ALA A 111 -5.44 -15.22 -9.48
N LEU A 112 -6.17 -14.13 -9.19
CA LEU A 112 -5.72 -13.08 -8.29
C LEU A 112 -5.39 -13.65 -6.90
N ARG A 113 -6.28 -14.46 -6.34
CA ARG A 113 -6.08 -15.10 -5.04
C ARG A 113 -4.84 -16.00 -5.05
N LYS A 114 -4.71 -16.85 -6.07
CA LYS A 114 -3.57 -17.74 -6.21
C LYS A 114 -2.24 -17.00 -6.29
N VAL A 115 -2.20 -15.90 -7.03
CA VAL A 115 -1.01 -15.06 -7.14
C VAL A 115 -0.68 -14.38 -5.80
N TYR A 116 -1.70 -13.88 -5.09
CA TYR A 116 -1.52 -13.31 -3.76
C TYR A 116 -0.95 -14.32 -2.76
N ASP A 117 -1.43 -15.57 -2.79
CA ASP A 117 -0.96 -16.63 -1.89
C ASP A 117 0.50 -17.05 -2.21
N GLN A 118 0.99 -16.78 -3.43
CA GLN A 118 2.37 -17.05 -3.83
C GLN A 118 3.36 -15.96 -3.41
N MET A 119 2.89 -14.82 -2.95
CA MET A 119 3.75 -13.73 -2.46
C MET A 119 4.30 -14.06 -1.07
N PRO A 120 5.59 -13.77 -0.83
CA PRO A 120 6.18 -13.94 0.50
C PRO A 120 5.59 -12.93 1.50
N ASP A 121 5.62 -13.27 2.79
CA ASP A 121 5.28 -12.34 3.87
C ASP A 121 6.55 -11.58 4.31
N PRO A 122 6.44 -10.31 4.67
CA PRO A 122 5.26 -9.45 4.69
C PRO A 122 4.87 -8.95 3.29
N LYS A 123 3.57 -8.88 3.02
CA LYS A 123 3.02 -8.45 1.73
C LYS A 123 1.92 -7.42 1.91
N TRP A 124 1.80 -6.53 0.93
CA TRP A 124 0.82 -5.44 0.93
C TRP A 124 0.07 -5.39 -0.39
N VAL A 125 -1.14 -4.87 -0.38
CA VAL A 125 -1.99 -4.76 -1.56
C VAL A 125 -2.46 -3.33 -1.75
N ILE A 126 -2.25 -2.80 -2.96
CA ILE A 126 -2.80 -1.52 -3.42
C ILE A 126 -3.91 -1.81 -4.42
N SER A 127 -5.11 -1.34 -4.13
CA SER A 127 -6.24 -1.35 -5.06
C SER A 127 -6.25 -0.07 -5.86
N MET A 128 -6.00 -0.15 -7.17
CA MET A 128 -5.89 0.99 -8.06
C MET A 128 -7.12 1.13 -8.95
N GLY A 129 -7.79 2.24 -8.81
CA GLY A 129 -8.92 2.65 -9.63
C GLY A 129 -10.27 2.15 -9.12
N SER A 130 -11.33 2.81 -9.60
CA SER A 130 -12.70 2.55 -9.14
C SER A 130 -13.16 1.12 -9.40
N CYS A 131 -12.69 0.49 -10.48
CA CYS A 131 -13.05 -0.88 -10.80
C CYS A 131 -12.50 -1.88 -9.76
N ALA A 132 -11.23 -1.75 -9.39
CA ALA A 132 -10.63 -2.58 -8.36
C ALA A 132 -11.20 -2.29 -6.97
N ASN A 133 -11.51 -1.01 -6.68
CA ASN A 133 -12.02 -0.57 -5.38
C ASN A 133 -13.44 -1.08 -5.09
N GLY A 134 -14.31 -1.09 -6.09
CA GLY A 134 -15.72 -1.44 -5.86
C GLY A 134 -16.52 -1.83 -7.10
N GLY A 135 -15.85 -2.21 -8.19
CA GLY A 135 -16.51 -2.52 -9.47
C GLY A 135 -16.66 -1.32 -10.40
N GLY A 136 -16.57 -0.08 -9.87
CA GLY A 136 -16.61 1.16 -10.64
C GLY A 136 -17.79 1.28 -11.58
N TYR A 137 -17.54 1.62 -12.83
CA TYR A 137 -18.56 1.74 -13.87
C TYR A 137 -19.32 0.43 -14.12
N TYR A 138 -18.65 -0.72 -13.88
CA TYR A 138 -19.20 -2.07 -14.09
C TYR A 138 -19.75 -2.73 -12.83
N HIS A 139 -20.08 -1.94 -11.80
CA HIS A 139 -20.53 -2.44 -10.50
C HIS A 139 -21.72 -3.41 -10.59
N TYR A 140 -22.67 -3.15 -11.47
CA TYR A 140 -23.88 -3.96 -11.65
C TYR A 140 -23.75 -5.09 -12.68
N SER A 141 -22.55 -5.25 -13.28
CA SER A 141 -22.30 -6.34 -14.22
C SER A 141 -22.28 -7.69 -13.48
N TYR A 142 -22.88 -8.70 -14.09
CA TYR A 142 -22.88 -10.07 -13.58
C TYR A 142 -21.47 -10.72 -13.56
N ALA A 143 -20.56 -10.23 -14.40
CA ALA A 143 -19.25 -10.82 -14.59
C ALA A 143 -18.16 -10.18 -13.73
N VAL A 144 -18.42 -9.05 -13.07
CA VAL A 144 -17.42 -8.25 -12.36
C VAL A 144 -17.53 -8.43 -10.84
N VAL A 145 -16.37 -8.59 -10.19
CA VAL A 145 -16.27 -8.60 -8.74
C VAL A 145 -16.37 -7.17 -8.22
N ARG A 146 -17.24 -6.94 -7.26
CA ARG A 146 -17.51 -5.62 -6.66
C ARG A 146 -16.47 -5.28 -5.58
N GLY A 147 -15.23 -5.10 -6.01
CA GLY A 147 -14.08 -4.81 -5.16
C GLY A 147 -13.13 -5.99 -4.98
N CYS A 148 -11.84 -5.74 -5.14
CA CYS A 148 -10.81 -6.78 -4.95
C CYS A 148 -10.62 -7.14 -3.47
N ASP A 149 -11.08 -6.29 -2.55
CA ASP A 149 -11.10 -6.51 -1.09
C ASP A 149 -11.93 -7.72 -0.66
N ARG A 150 -12.82 -8.20 -1.51
CA ARG A 150 -13.57 -9.44 -1.31
C ARG A 150 -12.72 -10.70 -1.50
N ILE A 151 -11.60 -10.57 -2.19
CA ILE A 151 -10.73 -11.70 -2.55
C ILE A 151 -9.42 -11.64 -1.76
N VAL A 152 -8.81 -10.45 -1.65
CA VAL A 152 -7.53 -10.21 -0.97
C VAL A 152 -7.65 -9.00 -0.03
N PRO A 153 -6.95 -8.98 1.11
CA PRO A 153 -6.94 -7.81 1.98
C PRO A 153 -6.26 -6.64 1.28
N VAL A 154 -6.86 -5.45 1.33
CA VAL A 154 -6.35 -4.23 0.70
C VAL A 154 -5.82 -3.29 1.78
N ASP A 155 -4.62 -2.77 1.57
CA ASP A 155 -3.97 -1.82 2.47
C ASP A 155 -4.23 -0.37 2.10
N ILE A 156 -4.18 -0.06 0.80
CA ILE A 156 -4.35 1.29 0.27
C ILE A 156 -5.31 1.24 -0.93
N TYR A 157 -6.23 2.20 -0.97
CA TYR A 157 -7.13 2.43 -2.11
C TYR A 157 -6.74 3.70 -2.83
N VAL A 158 -6.56 3.60 -4.15
CA VAL A 158 -6.30 4.75 -5.02
C VAL A 158 -7.54 5.02 -5.87
N PRO A 159 -8.29 6.11 -5.64
CA PRO A 159 -9.50 6.44 -6.38
C PRO A 159 -9.18 7.03 -7.75
N GLY A 160 -10.09 6.84 -8.70
CA GLY A 160 -10.01 7.39 -10.07
C GLY A 160 -10.45 6.37 -11.10
N CYS A 161 -10.73 6.84 -12.34
CA CYS A 161 -11.14 5.97 -13.44
C CYS A 161 -10.64 6.48 -14.81
N PRO A 162 -9.37 6.16 -15.14
CA PRO A 162 -8.29 5.69 -14.28
C PRO A 162 -7.77 6.81 -13.36
N PRO A 163 -7.15 6.47 -12.22
CA PRO A 163 -6.40 7.45 -11.45
C PRO A 163 -5.18 7.91 -12.23
N THR A 164 -4.74 9.14 -12.01
CA THR A 164 -3.50 9.63 -12.62
C THR A 164 -2.29 8.87 -12.06
N ALA A 165 -1.21 8.83 -12.80
CA ALA A 165 0.03 8.20 -12.37
C ALA A 165 0.57 8.83 -11.07
N GLU A 166 0.41 10.16 -10.91
CA GLU A 166 0.75 10.88 -9.68
C GLU A 166 -0.08 10.41 -8.47
N ALA A 167 -1.37 10.10 -8.68
CA ALA A 167 -2.22 9.56 -7.62
C ALA A 167 -1.75 8.17 -7.17
N LEU A 168 -1.26 7.34 -8.09
CA LEU A 168 -0.64 6.06 -7.74
C LEU A 168 0.65 6.27 -6.95
N VAL A 169 1.53 7.18 -7.37
CA VAL A 169 2.75 7.51 -6.63
C VAL A 169 2.41 7.96 -5.21
N TYR A 170 1.40 8.82 -5.06
CA TYR A 170 0.93 9.24 -3.74
C TYR A 170 0.44 8.04 -2.91
N GLY A 171 -0.30 7.11 -3.51
CA GLY A 171 -0.74 5.87 -2.86
C GLY A 171 0.45 5.02 -2.35
N ILE A 172 1.51 4.90 -3.13
CA ILE A 172 2.75 4.22 -2.75
C ILE A 172 3.42 4.93 -1.57
N LEU A 173 3.50 6.26 -1.60
CA LEU A 173 4.05 7.05 -0.49
C LEU A 173 3.22 6.89 0.81
N GLN A 174 1.90 6.77 0.70
CA GLN A 174 1.05 6.47 1.86
C GLN A 174 1.29 5.05 2.39
N LEU A 175 1.51 4.07 1.51
CA LEU A 175 1.89 2.73 1.93
C LEU A 175 3.23 2.74 2.67
N GLN A 176 4.23 3.47 2.18
CA GLN A 176 5.51 3.64 2.88
C GLN A 176 5.33 4.22 4.29
N LYS A 177 4.46 5.24 4.43
CA LYS A 177 4.13 5.81 5.75
C LYS A 177 3.46 4.77 6.67
N LYS A 178 2.57 3.93 6.13
CA LYS A 178 1.92 2.85 6.88
C LYS A 178 2.96 1.82 7.37
N ILE A 179 3.90 1.41 6.52
CA ILE A 179 4.95 0.46 6.86
C ILE A 179 5.88 1.03 7.93
N ARG A 180 6.27 2.31 7.83
CA ARG A 180 7.14 2.96 8.84
C ARG A 180 6.54 2.99 10.24
N ARG A 181 5.20 3.00 10.35
CA ARG A 181 4.48 3.01 11.62
C ARG A 181 4.16 1.60 12.15
N ALA A 182 4.42 0.56 11.36
CA ALA A 182 4.15 -0.81 11.77
C ALA A 182 5.17 -1.31 12.79
N THR A 183 4.69 -1.94 13.87
CA THR A 183 5.53 -2.68 14.81
C THR A 183 5.68 -4.12 14.34
N ASN A 184 6.91 -4.62 14.20
CA ASN A 184 7.19 -5.95 13.68
C ASN A 184 7.21 -7.02 14.79
N PHE A 185 7.57 -6.62 16.02
CA PHE A 185 7.79 -7.54 17.15
C PHE A 185 6.66 -7.54 18.18
N GLY A 186 5.68 -6.62 18.10
CA GLY A 186 4.60 -6.50 19.11
C GLY A 186 3.25 -7.08 18.69
N ASP A 187 2.93 -7.11 17.43
CA ASP A 187 1.64 -7.56 16.91
C ASP A 187 1.78 -8.85 16.10
N ASN A 188 1.62 -10.00 16.77
CA ASN A 188 1.40 -11.30 16.10
C ASN A 188 0.10 -11.35 15.25
N LYS A 189 -0.55 -10.21 15.01
CA LYS A 189 -1.76 -10.08 14.19
C LYS A 189 -1.50 -9.91 12.69
N ALA A 190 -0.25 -9.69 12.28
CA ALA A 190 0.09 -9.55 10.86
C ALA A 190 0.14 -10.88 10.09
N GLY A 191 0.08 -12.01 10.78
CA GLY A 191 0.17 -13.36 10.18
C GLY A 191 -1.18 -14.09 10.00
N LEU A 192 -2.31 -13.48 10.36
CA LEU A 192 -3.64 -14.12 10.32
C LEU A 192 -4.67 -13.24 9.59
N ARG A 193 -4.39 -12.87 8.34
CA ARG A 193 -5.42 -12.30 7.45
C ARG A 193 -5.44 -13.03 6.13
#